data_f06b8633215bfb91d5ad5d04ad404d27
#
_entry.id   f06b8633215bfb91d5ad5d04ad404d27
#
_cell.length_a   1.000
_cell.length_b   1.000
_cell.length_c   1.000
_cell.angle_alpha   90.00
_cell.angle_beta   90.00
_cell.angle_gamma   90.00
#
_symmetry.space_group_name_H-M   'P 1'
#
loop_
_entity.id
_entity.type
_entity.pdbx_description
1 polymer ?
#
loop_
_entity_poly.entity_id
_entity_poly.type
_entity_poly.pdbx_seq_one_letter_code
_entity_poly.pdbx_strand_id
1 'polypeptide(L)'
;GATLISLISPALNPDLVAQLATRPITVLAMDAVPRISRAQSLDVLSSMANIAGYRAVIEAAHSFGRFFTGQVTAAGKVPPAKVLVVGAGVAGLAAIGAAGSLGAIVRATDPRPEVADQVASLGGEYLAVDPAAAEVSATGYAKEMDADYQAREAALYAEQAKDVDIVITTALIPGKPAPRIRAVEIGRAHV
;
A
#
# COMPACT_ATOMS: atom_id res chain seq x y z
N GLY A 1 -5.03 6.49 39.24
CA GLY A 1 -4.13 5.73 38.38
C GLY A 1 -3.72 6.54 37.15
N ALA A 2 -2.60 6.20 36.54
CA ALA A 2 -2.14 6.81 35.31
C ALA A 2 -2.97 6.29 34.12
N THR A 3 -3.05 7.07 33.04
CA THR A 3 -3.63 6.64 31.76
C THR A 3 -2.52 6.59 30.70
N LEU A 4 -2.40 5.46 30.01
CA LEU A 4 -1.53 5.26 28.87
C LEU A 4 -2.37 5.29 27.58
N ILE A 5 -2.02 6.17 26.66
CA ILE A 5 -2.61 6.25 25.31
C ILE A 5 -1.48 5.98 24.32
N SER A 6 -1.55 4.87 23.58
CA SER A 6 -0.44 4.45 22.72
C SER A 6 -0.89 3.49 21.61
N LEU A 7 0.00 3.23 20.65
CA LEU A 7 -0.08 2.10 19.73
C LEU A 7 0.47 0.88 20.47
N ILE A 8 -0.35 -0.14 20.69
CA ILE A 8 -0.03 -1.31 21.51
C ILE A 8 -0.02 -2.59 20.67
N SER A 9 -0.78 -2.61 19.59
CA SER A 9 -1.01 -3.78 18.74
C SER A 9 -1.45 -5.00 19.59
N PRO A 10 -2.57 -4.90 20.32
CA PRO A 10 -2.94 -5.88 21.34
C PRO A 10 -3.09 -7.30 20.80
N ALA A 11 -3.54 -7.45 19.56
CA ALA A 11 -3.68 -8.76 18.90
C ALA A 11 -2.31 -9.43 18.61
N LEU A 12 -1.24 -8.64 18.44
CA LEU A 12 0.11 -9.12 18.15
C LEU A 12 0.97 -9.23 19.41
N ASN A 13 0.57 -8.59 20.50
CA ASN A 13 1.34 -8.50 21.75
C ASN A 13 0.53 -8.94 22.97
N PRO A 14 0.02 -10.20 23.02
CA PRO A 14 -0.79 -10.67 24.15
C PRO A 14 -0.04 -10.64 25.48
N ASP A 15 1.26 -10.92 25.47
CA ASP A 15 2.10 -10.87 26.69
C ASP A 15 2.22 -9.44 27.23
N LEU A 16 2.35 -8.44 26.38
CA LEU A 16 2.33 -7.03 26.78
C LEU A 16 0.98 -6.66 27.39
N VAL A 17 -0.13 -7.09 26.77
CA VAL A 17 -1.47 -6.87 27.31
C VAL A 17 -1.62 -7.49 28.70
N ALA A 18 -1.15 -8.73 28.91
CA ALA A 18 -1.17 -9.39 30.21
C ALA A 18 -0.34 -8.62 31.26
N GLN A 19 0.85 -8.14 30.90
CA GLN A 19 1.69 -7.31 31.78
C GLN A 19 1.02 -5.98 32.15
N LEU A 20 0.40 -5.30 31.18
CA LEU A 20 -0.32 -4.05 31.41
C LEU A 20 -1.52 -4.25 32.34
N ALA A 21 -2.24 -5.38 32.20
CA ALA A 21 -3.40 -5.72 33.00
C ALA A 21 -3.06 -5.92 34.50
N THR A 22 -1.80 -6.20 34.86
CA THR A 22 -1.36 -6.27 36.28
C THR A 22 -1.09 -4.92 36.92
N ARG A 23 -1.12 -3.83 36.13
CA ARG A 23 -0.78 -2.48 36.63
C ARG A 23 -2.07 -1.69 36.94
N PRO A 24 -2.04 -0.81 37.96
CA PRO A 24 -3.19 0.04 38.33
C PRO A 24 -3.29 1.25 37.36
N ILE A 25 -3.40 0.99 36.06
CA ILE A 25 -3.47 2.00 35.00
C ILE A 25 -4.65 1.71 34.05
N THR A 26 -5.13 2.77 33.38
CA THR A 26 -6.03 2.65 32.25
C THR A 26 -5.21 2.68 30.94
N VAL A 27 -5.48 1.76 30.02
CA VAL A 27 -4.77 1.68 28.74
C VAL A 27 -5.75 1.87 27.60
N LEU A 28 -5.46 2.81 26.73
CA LEU A 28 -6.21 3.09 25.48
C LEU A 28 -5.32 2.78 24.29
N ALA A 29 -5.59 1.66 23.61
CA ALA A 29 -4.88 1.25 22.39
C ALA A 29 -5.48 1.97 21.18
N MET A 30 -4.78 2.95 20.63
CA MET A 30 -5.26 3.76 19.49
C MET A 30 -5.37 2.93 18.20
N ASP A 31 -4.57 1.90 18.06
CA ASP A 31 -4.60 0.95 16.94
C ASP A 31 -5.69 -0.13 17.06
N ALA A 32 -6.42 -0.16 18.19
CA ALA A 32 -7.59 -1.01 18.40
C ALA A 32 -8.92 -0.25 18.29
N VAL A 33 -8.91 1.01 17.88
CA VAL A 33 -10.13 1.78 17.61
C VAL A 33 -10.91 1.12 16.47
N PRO A 34 -12.21 0.82 16.65
CA PRO A 34 -12.99 0.11 15.64
C PRO A 34 -13.19 0.97 14.39
N ARG A 35 -13.14 0.34 13.21
CA ARG A 35 -13.33 1.01 11.91
C ARG A 35 -14.83 1.20 11.60
N ILE A 36 -15.44 2.12 12.32
CA ILE A 36 -16.84 2.54 12.14
C ILE A 36 -16.92 4.04 11.84
N SER A 37 -17.97 4.50 11.19
CA SER A 37 -18.11 5.90 10.75
C SER A 37 -17.90 6.91 11.87
N ARG A 38 -18.41 6.63 13.08
CA ARG A 38 -18.24 7.50 14.24
C ARG A 38 -16.81 7.62 14.76
N ALA A 39 -15.96 6.64 14.47
CA ALA A 39 -14.59 6.59 14.98
C ALA A 39 -13.53 6.98 13.92
N GLN A 40 -13.95 7.38 12.71
CA GLN A 40 -13.03 7.72 11.62
C GLN A 40 -12.01 8.80 12.00
N SER A 41 -12.43 9.80 12.78
CA SER A 41 -11.53 10.86 13.27
C SER A 41 -10.44 10.37 14.22
N LEU A 42 -10.58 9.15 14.75
CA LEU A 42 -9.64 8.49 15.64
C LEU A 42 -8.80 7.41 14.93
N ASP A 43 -8.96 7.23 13.62
CA ASP A 43 -8.25 6.22 12.83
C ASP A 43 -6.81 6.67 12.54
N VAL A 44 -5.97 6.52 13.56
CA VAL A 44 -4.53 6.86 13.47
C VAL A 44 -3.77 5.93 12.51
N LEU A 45 -4.27 4.70 12.29
CA LEU A 45 -3.63 3.76 11.36
C LEU A 45 -3.78 4.25 9.92
N SER A 46 -4.96 4.76 9.54
CA SER A 46 -5.16 5.37 8.22
C SER A 46 -4.30 6.62 8.04
N SER A 47 -4.18 7.48 9.05
CA SER A 47 -3.32 8.65 8.99
C SER A 47 -1.86 8.27 8.76
N MET A 48 -1.36 7.27 9.51
CA MET A 48 0.02 6.78 9.36
C MET A 48 0.23 6.08 8.02
N ALA A 49 -0.73 5.30 7.55
CA ALA A 49 -0.67 4.64 6.25
C ALA A 49 -0.59 5.67 5.09
N ASN A 50 -1.37 6.75 5.18
CA ASN A 50 -1.31 7.83 4.19
C ASN A 50 0.08 8.47 4.12
N ILE A 51 0.65 8.81 5.29
CA ILE A 51 2.01 9.36 5.39
C ILE A 51 3.04 8.37 4.82
N ALA A 52 2.91 7.08 5.14
CA ALA A 52 3.83 6.05 4.65
C ALA A 52 3.80 5.93 3.12
N GLY A 53 2.60 5.94 2.51
CA GLY A 53 2.46 5.90 1.05
C GLY A 53 3.05 7.12 0.37
N TYR A 54 2.77 8.32 0.88
CA TYR A 54 3.39 9.55 0.40
C TYR A 54 4.92 9.49 0.51
N ARG A 55 5.45 9.11 1.70
CA ARG A 55 6.89 9.07 1.94
C ARG A 55 7.60 8.04 1.05
N ALA A 56 6.98 6.89 0.78
CA ALA A 56 7.54 5.88 -0.12
C ALA A 56 7.84 6.47 -1.51
N VAL A 57 6.95 7.31 -2.04
CA VAL A 57 7.17 7.99 -3.33
C VAL A 57 8.32 8.99 -3.25
N ILE A 58 8.43 9.76 -2.17
CA ILE A 58 9.52 10.73 -1.99
C ILE A 58 10.88 10.01 -1.90
N GLU A 59 10.97 8.89 -1.17
CA GLU A 59 12.20 8.09 -1.09
C GLU A 59 12.55 7.47 -2.44
N ALA A 60 11.55 6.94 -3.16
CA ALA A 60 11.74 6.41 -4.49
C ALA A 60 12.24 7.50 -5.46
N ALA A 61 11.65 8.69 -5.42
CA ALA A 61 12.07 9.81 -6.27
C ALA A 61 13.49 10.28 -5.95
N HIS A 62 13.86 10.29 -4.68
CA HIS A 62 15.22 10.63 -4.25
C HIS A 62 16.25 9.64 -4.77
N SER A 63 15.93 8.34 -4.75
CA SER A 63 16.84 7.26 -5.11
C SER A 63 16.86 6.95 -6.61
N PHE A 64 15.84 7.36 -7.38
CA PHE A 64 15.66 6.95 -8.77
C PHE A 64 16.71 7.52 -9.74
N GLY A 65 17.27 8.68 -9.46
CA GLY A 65 18.32 9.30 -10.30
C GLY A 65 17.85 9.88 -11.63
N ARG A 66 16.53 9.85 -11.93
CA ARG A 66 15.89 10.47 -13.09
C ARG A 66 14.68 11.32 -12.67
N PHE A 67 14.13 12.09 -13.64
CA PHE A 67 12.88 12.83 -13.41
C PHE A 67 11.68 11.88 -13.30
N PHE A 68 10.75 12.19 -12.41
CA PHE A 68 9.43 11.53 -12.40
C PHE A 68 8.56 12.00 -13.54
N THR A 69 8.58 13.31 -13.84
CA THR A 69 7.85 13.88 -14.98
C THR A 69 8.65 13.78 -16.27
N GLY A 70 7.96 13.69 -17.40
CA GLY A 70 8.59 13.81 -18.70
C GLY A 70 9.24 15.17 -18.89
N GLN A 71 10.41 15.20 -19.52
CA GLN A 71 11.13 16.45 -19.87
C GLN A 71 11.40 16.51 -21.36
N VAL A 72 11.27 17.69 -21.95
CA VAL A 72 11.61 17.97 -23.34
C VAL A 72 12.47 19.22 -23.40
N THR A 73 13.67 19.10 -23.95
CA THR A 73 14.60 20.21 -24.15
C THR A 73 15.16 20.15 -25.58
N ALA A 74 15.90 21.18 -26.00
CA ALA A 74 16.61 21.14 -27.26
C ALA A 74 17.64 19.99 -27.36
N ALA A 75 18.14 19.51 -26.21
CA ALA A 75 19.07 18.40 -26.12
C ALA A 75 18.40 17.00 -26.25
N GLY A 76 17.07 16.94 -26.18
CA GLY A 76 16.34 15.69 -26.31
C GLY A 76 15.15 15.57 -25.35
N LYS A 77 14.63 14.33 -25.26
CA LYS A 77 13.46 13.96 -24.43
C LYS A 77 13.85 12.97 -23.38
N VAL A 78 13.35 13.15 -22.15
CA VAL A 78 13.37 12.16 -21.10
C VAL A 78 11.93 11.73 -20.82
N PRO A 79 11.59 10.43 -20.99
CA PRO A 79 10.23 9.97 -20.70
C PRO A 79 9.93 10.06 -19.19
N PRO A 80 8.64 10.18 -18.84
CA PRO A 80 8.25 10.12 -17.44
C PRO A 80 8.58 8.76 -16.82
N ALA A 81 8.80 8.75 -15.51
CA ALA A 81 8.94 7.51 -14.75
C ALA A 81 7.64 6.71 -14.80
N LYS A 82 7.76 5.38 -14.84
CA LYS A 82 6.66 4.44 -14.74
C LYS A 82 6.68 3.77 -13.37
N VAL A 83 5.61 3.91 -12.62
CA VAL A 83 5.51 3.43 -11.24
C VAL A 83 4.40 2.39 -11.15
N LEU A 84 4.72 1.21 -10.63
CA LEU A 84 3.73 0.21 -10.23
C LEU A 84 3.49 0.28 -8.73
N VAL A 85 2.24 0.47 -8.32
CA VAL A 85 1.82 0.42 -6.92
C VAL A 85 1.06 -0.88 -6.68
N VAL A 86 1.58 -1.71 -5.79
CA VAL A 86 0.96 -2.98 -5.38
C VAL A 86 0.21 -2.78 -4.07
N GLY A 87 -1.11 -2.86 -4.15
CA GLY A 87 -2.05 -2.51 -3.08
C GLY A 87 -2.59 -1.09 -3.25
N ALA A 88 -3.92 -0.95 -3.35
CA ALA A 88 -4.63 0.33 -3.46
C ALA A 88 -5.47 0.63 -2.20
N GLY A 89 -4.92 0.31 -1.02
CA GLY A 89 -5.43 0.79 0.26
C GLY A 89 -5.02 2.24 0.52
N VAL A 90 -5.17 2.71 1.76
CA VAL A 90 -4.86 4.12 2.12
C VAL A 90 -3.44 4.52 1.71
N ALA A 91 -2.44 3.66 2.01
CA ALA A 91 -1.05 3.93 1.63
C ALA A 91 -0.86 3.90 0.10
N GLY A 92 -1.47 2.91 -0.58
CA GLY A 92 -1.37 2.79 -2.04
C GLY A 92 -2.00 3.98 -2.76
N LEU A 93 -3.20 4.40 -2.37
CA LEU A 93 -3.87 5.57 -2.95
C LEU A 93 -3.06 6.86 -2.71
N ALA A 94 -2.46 7.01 -1.53
CA ALA A 94 -1.55 8.13 -1.25
C ALA A 94 -0.30 8.09 -2.15
N ALA A 95 0.27 6.92 -2.38
CA ALA A 95 1.40 6.74 -3.29
C ALA A 95 1.02 7.04 -4.75
N ILE A 96 -0.14 6.56 -5.22
CA ILE A 96 -0.67 6.84 -6.57
C ILE A 96 -0.81 8.34 -6.79
N GLY A 97 -1.50 9.04 -5.87
CA GLY A 97 -1.68 10.49 -5.95
C GLY A 97 -0.37 11.26 -5.92
N ALA A 98 0.56 10.89 -5.03
CA ALA A 98 1.86 11.54 -4.93
C ALA A 98 2.72 11.33 -6.18
N ALA A 99 2.83 10.10 -6.68
CA ALA A 99 3.60 9.79 -7.89
C ALA A 99 3.02 10.47 -9.14
N GLY A 100 1.69 10.46 -9.28
CA GLY A 100 1.00 11.18 -10.36
C GLY A 100 1.22 12.69 -10.28
N SER A 101 1.21 13.28 -9.08
CA SER A 101 1.49 14.71 -8.86
C SER A 101 2.93 15.08 -9.23
N LEU A 102 3.88 14.16 -9.10
CA LEU A 102 5.26 14.32 -9.57
C LEU A 102 5.40 14.09 -11.09
N GLY A 103 4.32 13.73 -11.78
CA GLY A 103 4.28 13.55 -13.24
C GLY A 103 4.67 12.16 -13.74
N ALA A 104 4.69 11.15 -12.87
CA ALA A 104 4.89 9.76 -13.27
C ALA A 104 3.66 9.18 -13.95
N ILE A 105 3.86 8.16 -14.80
CA ILE A 105 2.81 7.26 -15.26
C ILE A 105 2.61 6.19 -14.19
N VAL A 106 1.42 6.14 -13.60
CA VAL A 106 1.15 5.28 -12.45
C VAL A 106 0.21 4.16 -12.83
N ARG A 107 0.60 2.93 -12.55
CA ARG A 107 -0.24 1.73 -12.61
C ARG A 107 -0.41 1.18 -11.19
N ALA A 108 -1.56 0.61 -10.91
CA ALA A 108 -1.82 0.01 -9.61
C ALA A 108 -2.61 -1.29 -9.74
N THR A 109 -2.38 -2.20 -8.82
CA THR A 109 -3.14 -3.44 -8.69
C THR A 109 -3.57 -3.65 -7.25
N ASP A 110 -4.75 -4.24 -7.07
CA ASP A 110 -5.31 -4.63 -5.78
C ASP A 110 -6.28 -5.79 -6.02
N PRO A 111 -6.36 -6.79 -5.14
CA PRO A 111 -7.33 -7.88 -5.32
C PRO A 111 -8.79 -7.42 -5.22
N ARG A 112 -9.06 -6.23 -4.73
CA ARG A 112 -10.40 -5.66 -4.57
C ARG A 112 -10.75 -4.79 -5.78
N PRO A 113 -11.69 -5.19 -6.64
CA PRO A 113 -12.04 -4.45 -7.87
C PRO A 113 -12.72 -3.10 -7.60
N GLU A 114 -13.38 -2.95 -6.45
CA GLU A 114 -14.04 -1.69 -6.08
C GLU A 114 -13.08 -0.52 -5.90
N VAL A 115 -11.78 -0.76 -5.79
CA VAL A 115 -10.77 0.32 -5.72
C VAL A 115 -10.39 0.87 -7.11
N ALA A 116 -10.81 0.22 -8.19
CA ALA A 116 -10.48 0.64 -9.56
C ALA A 116 -10.89 2.09 -9.84
N ASP A 117 -12.09 2.49 -9.42
CA ASP A 117 -12.58 3.87 -9.60
C ASP A 117 -11.76 4.87 -8.76
N GLN A 118 -11.29 4.46 -7.58
CA GLN A 118 -10.44 5.30 -6.74
C GLN A 118 -9.06 5.51 -7.37
N VAL A 119 -8.47 4.44 -7.93
CA VAL A 119 -7.20 4.51 -8.69
C VAL A 119 -7.35 5.44 -9.89
N ALA A 120 -8.41 5.26 -10.69
CA ALA A 120 -8.69 6.07 -11.87
C ALA A 120 -8.91 7.55 -11.50
N SER A 121 -9.61 7.85 -10.39
CA SER A 121 -9.86 9.21 -9.92
C SER A 121 -8.58 9.97 -9.53
N LEU A 122 -7.51 9.24 -9.19
CA LEU A 122 -6.18 9.78 -8.91
C LEU A 122 -5.26 9.81 -10.15
N GLY A 123 -5.80 9.46 -11.33
CA GLY A 123 -5.06 9.44 -12.58
C GLY A 123 -4.19 8.19 -12.80
N GLY A 124 -4.36 7.14 -11.98
CA GLY A 124 -3.68 5.86 -12.15
C GLY A 124 -4.44 4.91 -13.08
N GLU A 125 -3.71 3.98 -13.69
CA GLU A 125 -4.27 2.86 -14.45
C GLU A 125 -4.43 1.65 -13.52
N TYR A 126 -5.65 1.13 -13.36
CA TYR A 126 -5.90 -0.06 -12.58
C TYR A 126 -5.65 -1.33 -13.41
N LEU A 127 -4.81 -2.22 -12.90
CA LEU A 127 -4.50 -3.52 -13.49
C LEU A 127 -5.22 -4.62 -12.71
N ALA A 128 -6.25 -5.21 -13.30
CA ALA A 128 -6.94 -6.36 -12.71
C ALA A 128 -6.14 -7.63 -12.91
N VAL A 129 -5.88 -8.38 -11.83
CA VAL A 129 -5.27 -9.72 -11.89
C VAL A 129 -6.26 -10.72 -12.49
N ASP A 130 -7.49 -10.67 -12.01
CA ASP A 130 -8.61 -11.46 -12.54
C ASP A 130 -9.91 -10.68 -12.37
N PRO A 131 -10.55 -10.26 -13.49
CA PRO A 131 -11.83 -9.55 -13.42
C PRO A 131 -12.98 -10.37 -12.80
N ALA A 132 -12.85 -11.71 -12.76
CA ALA A 132 -13.89 -12.61 -12.26
C ALA A 132 -13.73 -13.02 -10.78
N ALA A 133 -12.58 -12.77 -10.15
CA ALA A 133 -12.23 -13.29 -8.82
C ALA A 133 -12.50 -12.32 -7.65
N ALA A 134 -13.39 -11.38 -7.80
CA ALA A 134 -13.62 -10.29 -6.85
C ALA A 134 -14.48 -10.72 -5.65
N GLU A 135 -13.86 -11.16 -4.56
CA GLU A 135 -14.52 -11.28 -3.26
C GLU A 135 -14.00 -10.22 -2.27
N VAL A 136 -14.91 -9.43 -1.72
CA VAL A 136 -14.61 -8.41 -0.69
C VAL A 136 -14.76 -9.01 0.69
N SER A 137 -13.78 -8.77 1.58
CA SER A 137 -13.97 -9.09 3.00
C SER A 137 -14.85 -8.03 3.69
N ALA A 138 -15.67 -8.45 4.66
CA ALA A 138 -16.52 -7.55 5.45
C ALA A 138 -15.74 -6.45 6.22
N THR A 139 -14.41 -6.59 6.34
CA THR A 139 -13.51 -5.65 7.03
C THR A 139 -12.88 -4.60 6.10
N GLY A 140 -13.16 -4.66 4.78
CA GLY A 140 -12.56 -3.77 3.79
C GLY A 140 -11.07 -4.02 3.50
N TYR A 141 -10.49 -5.10 4.04
CA TYR A 141 -9.16 -5.58 3.67
C TYR A 141 -9.25 -6.69 2.62
N ALA A 142 -8.21 -6.81 1.80
CA ALA A 142 -8.11 -7.93 0.87
C ALA A 142 -8.13 -9.26 1.62
N LYS A 143 -8.89 -10.24 1.09
CA LYS A 143 -8.89 -11.62 1.58
C LYS A 143 -7.62 -12.32 1.06
N GLU A 144 -7.18 -13.35 1.76
CA GLU A 144 -6.13 -14.23 1.27
C GLU A 144 -6.64 -14.98 0.03
N MET A 145 -5.93 -14.81 -1.09
CA MET A 145 -6.33 -15.34 -2.38
C MET A 145 -5.79 -16.77 -2.58
N ASP A 146 -6.46 -17.55 -3.40
CA ASP A 146 -6.07 -18.93 -3.70
C ASP A 146 -4.76 -19.02 -4.51
N ALA A 147 -4.22 -20.24 -4.66
CA ALA A 147 -2.95 -20.46 -5.36
C ALA A 147 -3.00 -20.07 -6.84
N ASP A 148 -4.16 -20.22 -7.48
CA ASP A 148 -4.36 -19.85 -8.88
C ASP A 148 -4.32 -18.33 -9.07
N TYR A 149 -4.94 -17.59 -8.16
CA TYR A 149 -4.86 -16.13 -8.16
C TYR A 149 -3.41 -15.67 -7.93
N GLN A 150 -2.71 -16.25 -6.95
CA GLN A 150 -1.32 -15.93 -6.67
C GLN A 150 -0.41 -16.19 -7.88
N ALA A 151 -0.66 -17.24 -8.64
CA ALA A 151 0.10 -17.51 -9.86
C ALA A 151 -0.16 -16.46 -10.96
N ARG A 152 -1.42 -16.03 -11.14
CA ARG A 152 -1.77 -14.95 -12.09
C ARG A 152 -1.21 -13.60 -11.65
N GLU A 153 -1.26 -13.32 -10.36
CA GLU A 153 -0.67 -12.11 -9.77
C GLU A 153 0.83 -12.06 -9.99
N ALA A 154 1.54 -13.16 -9.76
CA ALA A 154 2.97 -13.27 -10.03
C ALA A 154 3.32 -13.07 -11.51
N ALA A 155 2.49 -13.61 -12.42
CA ALA A 155 2.64 -13.40 -13.86
C ALA A 155 2.43 -11.93 -14.25
N LEU A 156 1.43 -11.26 -13.68
CA LEU A 156 1.20 -9.83 -13.86
C LEU A 156 2.43 -9.01 -13.40
N TYR A 157 2.97 -9.30 -12.22
CA TYR A 157 4.16 -8.60 -11.72
C TYR A 157 5.37 -8.82 -12.61
N ALA A 158 5.60 -10.04 -13.05
CA ALA A 158 6.70 -10.36 -13.96
C ALA A 158 6.59 -9.63 -15.31
N GLU A 159 5.37 -9.44 -15.83
CA GLU A 159 5.15 -8.68 -17.04
C GLU A 159 5.33 -7.18 -16.82
N GLN A 160 4.77 -6.63 -15.75
CA GLN A 160 4.91 -5.20 -15.43
C GLN A 160 6.37 -4.83 -15.13
N ALA A 161 7.13 -5.70 -14.46
CA ALA A 161 8.54 -5.46 -14.12
C ALA A 161 9.45 -5.25 -15.34
N LYS A 162 9.02 -5.67 -16.53
CA LYS A 162 9.77 -5.41 -17.78
C LYS A 162 9.66 -3.97 -18.27
N ASP A 163 8.63 -3.24 -17.83
CA ASP A 163 8.28 -1.92 -18.36
C ASP A 163 8.29 -0.81 -17.30
N VAL A 164 8.16 -1.14 -16.02
CA VAL A 164 8.16 -0.13 -14.95
C VAL A 164 9.55 0.17 -14.42
N ASP A 165 9.75 1.40 -13.99
CA ASP A 165 11.01 1.87 -13.40
C ASP A 165 11.03 1.67 -11.87
N ILE A 166 9.87 1.73 -11.22
CA ILE A 166 9.71 1.74 -9.76
C ILE A 166 8.54 0.86 -9.36
N VAL A 167 8.73 0.06 -8.31
CA VAL A 167 7.66 -0.71 -7.68
C VAL A 167 7.51 -0.28 -6.22
N ILE A 168 6.30 0.12 -5.83
CA ILE A 168 5.95 0.48 -4.45
C ILE A 168 4.94 -0.54 -3.93
N THR A 169 5.30 -1.27 -2.87
CA THR A 169 4.45 -2.29 -2.27
C THR A 169 3.82 -1.74 -0.99
N THR A 170 2.50 -1.79 -0.90
CA THR A 170 1.74 -1.30 0.26
C THR A 170 0.78 -2.34 0.82
N ALA A 171 0.80 -3.57 0.29
CA ALA A 171 -0.09 -4.63 0.72
C ALA A 171 0.20 -5.04 2.16
N LEU A 172 -0.78 -4.86 3.03
CA LEU A 172 -0.74 -5.24 4.44
C LEU A 172 -2.05 -5.92 4.83
N ILE A 173 -1.93 -7.09 5.44
CA ILE A 173 -3.06 -7.81 6.04
C ILE A 173 -2.89 -7.71 7.56
N PRO A 174 -3.79 -6.99 8.29
CA PRO A 174 -3.66 -6.83 9.73
C PRO A 174 -3.62 -8.18 10.45
N GLY A 175 -2.65 -8.33 11.38
CA GLY A 175 -2.47 -9.55 12.17
C GLY A 175 -1.84 -10.74 11.43
N LYS A 176 -1.41 -10.55 10.17
CA LYS A 176 -0.69 -11.57 9.38
C LYS A 176 0.65 -11.03 8.85
N PRO A 177 1.59 -11.89 8.49
CA PRO A 177 2.79 -11.48 7.75
C PRO A 177 2.39 -10.80 6.44
N ALA A 178 3.11 -9.73 6.10
CA ALA A 178 2.90 -9.04 4.82
C ALA A 178 3.15 -9.99 3.64
N PRO A 179 2.34 -9.91 2.57
CA PRO A 179 2.61 -10.64 1.33
C PRO A 179 4.02 -10.30 0.81
N ARG A 180 4.75 -11.32 0.40
CA ARG A 180 6.11 -11.15 -0.14
C ARG A 180 6.06 -11.27 -1.66
N ILE A 181 6.45 -10.22 -2.35
CA ILE A 181 6.73 -10.29 -3.77
C ILE A 181 8.15 -10.86 -3.92
N ARG A 182 8.31 -11.97 -4.65
CA ARG A 182 9.61 -12.59 -4.83
C ARG A 182 10.40 -11.87 -5.90
N ALA A 183 11.73 -11.79 -5.75
CA ALA A 183 12.62 -11.18 -6.73
C ALA A 183 12.51 -11.81 -8.14
N VAL A 184 12.11 -13.09 -8.22
CA VAL A 184 11.86 -13.80 -9.48
C VAL A 184 10.65 -13.22 -10.24
N GLU A 185 9.68 -12.67 -9.52
CA GLU A 185 8.45 -12.09 -10.06
C GLU A 185 8.66 -10.65 -10.55
N ILE A 186 9.61 -9.93 -9.93
CA ILE A 186 9.93 -8.54 -10.28
C ILE A 186 11.08 -8.44 -11.28
N GLY A 187 11.78 -9.54 -11.56
CA GLY A 187 13.01 -9.52 -12.34
C GLY A 187 14.17 -8.86 -11.55
N ARG A 188 15.23 -8.47 -12.25
CA ARG A 188 16.32 -7.67 -11.66
C ARG A 188 15.92 -6.18 -11.68
N ALA A 189 14.96 -5.78 -10.86
CA ALA A 189 14.83 -4.37 -10.54
C ALA A 189 16.10 -3.98 -9.76
N HIS A 190 16.90 -3.11 -10.34
CA HIS A 190 18.01 -2.50 -9.60
C HIS A 190 17.36 -1.60 -8.52
N VAL A 191 17.57 -1.97 -7.26
CA VAL A 191 17.30 -1.14 -6.10
C VAL A 191 18.31 0.00 -6.07
#